data_f19088d126f9b52be728d98606a62269
#
_entry.id   f19088d126f9b52be728d98606a62269
#
_cell.length_a   1.000
_cell.length_b   1.000
_cell.length_c   1.000
_cell.angle_alpha   90.00
_cell.angle_beta   90.00
_cell.angle_gamma   90.00
#
_symmetry.space_group_name_H-M   'P 1'
#
loop_
_entity.id
_entity.type
_entity.pdbx_description
1 polymer ?
#
loop_
_entity_poly.entity_id
_entity_poly.type
_entity_poly.pdbx_seq_one_letter_code
_entity_poly.pdbx_strand_id
1 'polypeptide(L)'
;TLTVVGGLPAVGKTTVCREVLRLQATSQSPGRLPTWLRIDSIEQALRDSGEMLPGMPAGAGYYVAAAVARDVLDSGGDVLVECVNPLPLTRRLWGKTASDLGARFLAVELICSDEAEHRRRAQQRVSDIKGLELPDWRAVERRDYAPWPEADLHLDTARLTATEAARAIISAGGVSG
;
A
#
# COMPACT_ATOMS: atom_id res chain seq x y z
N THR A 1 8.71 5.81 -10.98
CA THR A 1 8.03 6.32 -9.76
C THR A 1 7.85 5.21 -8.74
N LEU A 2 8.03 5.52 -7.45
CA LEU A 2 7.65 4.68 -6.32
C LEU A 2 6.43 5.29 -5.63
N THR A 3 5.27 4.67 -5.78
CA THR A 3 4.04 5.07 -5.09
C THR A 3 3.77 4.13 -3.92
N VAL A 4 3.63 4.66 -2.71
CA VAL A 4 3.36 3.86 -1.50
C VAL A 4 1.99 4.24 -0.93
N VAL A 5 1.08 3.29 -0.93
CA VAL A 5 -0.28 3.42 -0.40
C VAL A 5 -0.34 2.77 0.98
N GLY A 6 -0.35 3.61 2.01
CA GLY A 6 -0.43 3.24 3.41
C GLY A 6 -1.82 3.43 4.01
N GLY A 7 -2.01 2.92 5.23
CA GLY A 7 -3.25 3.07 5.99
C GLY A 7 -3.59 1.82 6.80
N LEU A 8 -4.45 1.97 7.78
CA LEU A 8 -4.91 0.86 8.62
C LEU A 8 -5.54 -0.28 7.80
N PRO A 9 -5.62 -1.50 8.34
CA PRO A 9 -6.39 -2.57 7.71
C PRO A 9 -7.85 -2.13 7.48
N ALA A 10 -8.45 -2.59 6.39
CA ALA A 10 -9.84 -2.33 5.99
C ALA A 10 -10.19 -0.88 5.55
N VAL A 11 -9.24 0.06 5.45
CA VAL A 11 -9.50 1.40 4.89
C VAL A 11 -9.68 1.41 3.37
N GLY A 12 -9.55 0.28 2.66
CA GLY A 12 -9.80 0.18 1.22
C GLY A 12 -8.56 0.20 0.31
N LYS A 13 -7.35 0.03 0.86
CA LYS A 13 -6.10 0.05 0.09
C LYS A 13 -6.10 -0.85 -1.14
N THR A 14 -6.43 -2.12 -0.95
CA THR A 14 -6.47 -3.11 -2.05
C THR A 14 -7.43 -2.72 -3.16
N THR A 15 -8.61 -2.20 -2.79
CA THR A 15 -9.61 -1.74 -3.76
C THR A 15 -9.11 -0.55 -4.57
N VAL A 16 -8.49 0.43 -3.90
CA VAL A 16 -7.93 1.61 -4.56
C VAL A 16 -6.74 1.23 -5.44
N CYS A 17 -5.81 0.38 -4.96
CA CYS A 17 -4.67 -0.07 -5.77
C CYS A 17 -5.11 -0.84 -7.02
N ARG A 18 -6.10 -1.72 -6.92
CA ARG A 18 -6.69 -2.40 -8.09
C ARG A 18 -7.30 -1.41 -9.07
N GLU A 19 -7.97 -0.39 -8.57
CA GLU A 19 -8.57 0.62 -9.41
C GLU A 19 -7.52 1.50 -10.12
N VAL A 20 -6.40 1.82 -9.45
CA VAL A 20 -5.23 2.46 -10.09
C VAL A 20 -4.76 1.63 -11.28
N LEU A 21 -4.52 0.33 -11.07
CA LEU A 21 -4.06 -0.58 -12.15
C LEU A 21 -5.09 -0.68 -13.28
N ARG A 22 -6.38 -0.79 -12.95
CA ARG A 22 -7.46 -0.87 -13.93
C ARG A 22 -7.54 0.39 -14.80
N LEU A 23 -7.49 1.56 -14.19
CA LEU A 23 -7.55 2.84 -14.91
C LEU A 23 -6.35 3.03 -15.83
N GLN A 24 -5.15 2.67 -15.37
CA GLN A 24 -3.94 2.75 -16.19
C GLN A 24 -3.95 1.75 -17.36
N ALA A 25 -4.47 0.53 -17.13
CA ALA A 25 -4.59 -0.48 -18.19
C ALA A 25 -5.60 -0.08 -19.29
N THR A 26 -6.60 0.74 -18.94
CA THR A 26 -7.67 1.18 -19.87
C THR A 26 -7.45 2.58 -20.43
N SER A 27 -6.33 3.24 -20.12
CA SER A 27 -5.98 4.55 -20.65
C SER A 27 -5.81 4.50 -22.17
N GLN A 28 -6.15 5.60 -22.88
CA GLN A 28 -5.95 5.73 -24.33
C GLN A 28 -4.46 5.76 -24.71
N SER A 29 -3.60 6.09 -23.77
CA SER A 29 -2.14 5.99 -23.88
C SER A 29 -1.65 5.04 -22.78
N PRO A 30 -1.77 3.71 -22.96
CA PRO A 30 -1.37 2.76 -21.93
C PRO A 30 0.14 2.84 -21.74
N GLY A 31 0.56 3.50 -20.66
CA GLY A 31 1.89 3.39 -20.13
C GLY A 31 2.18 1.98 -19.61
N ARG A 32 3.42 1.73 -19.23
CA ARG A 32 3.77 0.49 -18.54
C ARG A 32 3.06 0.47 -17.16
N LEU A 33 2.30 -0.59 -16.89
CA LEU A 33 1.68 -0.76 -15.57
C LEU A 33 2.75 -0.86 -14.47
N PRO A 34 2.54 -0.23 -13.32
CA PRO A 34 3.46 -0.37 -12.20
C PRO A 34 3.45 -1.80 -11.67
N THR A 35 4.60 -2.26 -11.19
CA THR A 35 4.69 -3.51 -10.44
C THR A 35 4.00 -3.33 -9.09
N TRP A 36 2.93 -4.10 -8.85
CA TRP A 36 2.19 -4.04 -7.60
C TRP A 36 2.80 -4.97 -6.55
N LEU A 37 3.32 -4.39 -5.49
CA LEU A 37 3.90 -5.09 -4.34
C LEU A 37 2.96 -4.98 -3.14
N ARG A 38 2.48 -6.12 -2.65
CA ARG A 38 1.61 -6.21 -1.48
C ARG A 38 2.39 -6.80 -0.31
N ILE A 39 2.59 -6.02 0.75
CA ILE A 39 3.32 -6.48 1.94
C ILE A 39 2.64 -7.70 2.54
N ASP A 40 1.30 -7.71 2.62
CA ASP A 40 0.54 -8.84 3.16
C ASP A 40 0.80 -10.15 2.37
N SER A 41 0.94 -10.08 1.04
CA SER A 41 1.27 -11.26 0.21
C SER A 41 2.69 -11.76 0.46
N ILE A 42 3.64 -10.85 0.58
CA ILE A 42 5.05 -11.18 0.86
C ILE A 42 5.19 -11.80 2.26
N GLU A 43 4.57 -11.18 3.26
CA GLU A 43 4.61 -11.71 4.63
C GLU A 43 3.90 -13.06 4.75
N GLN A 44 2.80 -13.28 4.01
CA GLN A 44 2.15 -14.58 3.99
C GLN A 44 3.04 -15.64 3.34
N ALA A 45 3.73 -15.33 2.24
CA ALA A 45 4.69 -16.24 1.62
C ALA A 45 5.86 -16.57 2.55
N LEU A 46 6.36 -15.60 3.32
CA LEU A 46 7.40 -15.83 4.33
C LEU A 46 6.90 -16.72 5.49
N ARG A 47 5.63 -16.61 5.88
CA ARG A 47 5.03 -17.55 6.86
C ARG A 47 4.88 -18.95 6.30
N ASP A 48 4.40 -19.06 5.07
CA ASP A 48 4.21 -20.37 4.40
C ASP A 48 5.53 -21.12 4.17
N SER A 49 6.63 -20.39 3.95
CA SER A 49 7.97 -20.95 3.81
C SER A 49 8.65 -21.28 5.16
N GLY A 50 8.10 -20.83 6.28
CA GLY A 50 8.70 -20.97 7.60
C GLY A 50 9.79 -19.95 7.94
N GLU A 51 10.04 -18.97 7.07
CA GLU A 51 11.04 -17.91 7.31
C GLU A 51 10.52 -16.80 8.25
N MET A 52 9.21 -16.67 8.41
CA MET A 52 8.58 -15.77 9.37
C MET A 52 7.81 -16.59 10.41
N LEU A 53 8.41 -16.81 11.58
CA LEU A 53 7.81 -17.55 12.67
C LEU A 53 6.87 -16.69 13.52
N PRO A 54 5.87 -17.28 14.20
CA PRO A 54 5.04 -16.56 15.17
C PRO A 54 5.88 -15.87 16.25
N GLY A 55 5.58 -14.62 16.54
CA GLY A 55 6.30 -13.82 17.55
C GLY A 55 7.57 -13.12 17.05
N MET A 56 8.00 -13.36 15.81
CA MET A 56 9.08 -12.56 15.23
C MET A 56 8.62 -11.12 14.94
N PRO A 57 9.52 -10.12 15.03
CA PRO A 57 9.18 -8.75 14.72
C PRO A 57 8.62 -8.64 13.29
N ALA A 58 7.46 -7.99 13.15
CA ALA A 58 6.93 -7.65 11.84
C ALA A 58 7.88 -6.67 11.13
N GLY A 59 8.05 -6.84 9.82
CA GLY A 59 8.87 -5.92 9.02
C GLY A 59 9.73 -6.57 7.96
N ALA A 60 10.00 -7.88 8.03
CA ALA A 60 10.77 -8.57 7.00
C ALA A 60 10.16 -8.37 5.60
N GLY A 61 8.83 -8.40 5.48
CA GLY A 61 8.12 -8.13 4.23
C GLY A 61 8.42 -6.75 3.63
N TYR A 62 8.64 -5.74 4.47
CA TYR A 62 9.03 -4.40 4.00
C TYR A 62 10.41 -4.37 3.37
N TYR A 63 11.40 -5.05 3.98
CA TYR A 63 12.75 -5.13 3.43
C TYR A 63 12.81 -5.93 2.12
N VAL A 64 12.10 -7.05 2.05
CA VAL A 64 11.98 -7.85 0.82
C VAL A 64 11.33 -7.00 -0.28
N ALA A 65 10.21 -6.36 0.00
CA ALA A 65 9.53 -5.51 -0.97
C ALA A 65 10.39 -4.32 -1.40
N ALA A 66 11.16 -3.71 -0.49
CA ALA A 66 12.05 -2.60 -0.83
C ALA A 66 13.21 -3.07 -1.74
N ALA A 67 13.74 -4.28 -1.54
CA ALA A 67 14.75 -4.85 -2.43
C ALA A 67 14.19 -5.08 -3.82
N VAL A 68 13.00 -5.70 -3.94
CA VAL A 68 12.32 -5.91 -5.23
C VAL A 68 11.98 -4.57 -5.91
N ALA A 69 11.50 -3.59 -5.13
CA ALA A 69 11.20 -2.25 -5.65
C ALA A 69 12.45 -1.58 -6.23
N ARG A 70 13.63 -1.76 -5.61
CA ARG A 70 14.91 -1.28 -6.14
C ARG A 70 15.18 -1.84 -7.54
N ASP A 71 15.10 -3.15 -7.70
CA ASP A 71 15.40 -3.82 -8.96
C ASP A 71 14.46 -3.34 -10.08
N VAL A 72 13.17 -3.17 -9.75
CA VAL A 72 12.16 -2.65 -10.69
C VAL A 72 12.45 -1.20 -11.07
N LEU A 73 12.75 -0.33 -10.10
CA LEU A 73 13.04 1.08 -10.33
C LEU A 73 14.34 1.27 -11.11
N ASP A 74 15.39 0.51 -10.79
CA ASP A 74 16.69 0.53 -11.48
C ASP A 74 16.55 0.11 -12.95
N SER A 75 15.64 -0.82 -13.23
CA SER A 75 15.27 -1.22 -14.60
C SER A 75 14.35 -0.22 -15.33
N GLY A 76 14.07 0.94 -14.74
CA GLY A 76 13.20 1.97 -15.31
C GLY A 76 11.69 1.69 -15.17
N GLY A 77 11.29 0.75 -14.32
CA GLY A 77 9.90 0.47 -14.05
C GLY A 77 9.30 1.39 -12.98
N ASP A 78 7.98 1.34 -12.86
CA ASP A 78 7.23 1.97 -11.77
C ASP A 78 6.78 0.92 -10.76
N VAL A 79 6.66 1.34 -9.49
CA VAL A 79 6.23 0.47 -8.39
C VAL A 79 5.06 1.09 -7.64
N LEU A 80 4.04 0.27 -7.39
CA LEU A 80 2.91 0.56 -6.51
C LEU A 80 2.99 -0.38 -5.29
N VAL A 81 3.24 0.17 -4.12
CA VAL A 81 3.31 -0.60 -2.86
C VAL A 81 2.02 -0.45 -2.08
N GLU A 82 1.45 -1.58 -1.65
CA GLU A 82 0.33 -1.64 -0.71
C GLU A 82 0.82 -2.18 0.64
N CYS A 83 0.66 -1.39 1.70
CA CYS A 83 1.10 -1.76 3.04
C CYS A 83 0.30 -1.03 4.13
N VAL A 84 0.45 -1.41 5.38
CA VAL A 84 -0.08 -0.61 6.50
C VAL A 84 0.77 0.64 6.72
N ASN A 85 2.09 0.52 6.63
CA ASN A 85 3.07 1.61 6.78
C ASN A 85 2.94 2.38 8.11
N PRO A 86 2.89 1.68 9.26
CA PRO A 86 2.41 2.26 10.50
C PRO A 86 3.42 3.17 11.19
N LEU A 87 4.71 3.00 10.91
CA LEU A 87 5.79 3.61 11.68
C LEU A 87 6.66 4.52 10.81
N PRO A 88 7.26 5.57 11.39
CA PRO A 88 8.23 6.42 10.70
C PRO A 88 9.41 5.63 10.10
N LEU A 89 9.80 4.51 10.73
CA LEU A 89 10.86 3.65 10.22
C LEU A 89 10.53 3.06 8.84
N THR A 90 9.34 2.49 8.68
CA THR A 90 8.91 1.90 7.40
C THR A 90 8.71 2.97 6.32
N ARG A 91 8.24 4.16 6.72
CA ARG A 91 8.08 5.32 5.83
C ARG A 91 9.43 5.80 5.30
N ARG A 92 10.43 5.92 6.18
CA ARG A 92 11.80 6.28 5.78
C ARG A 92 12.46 5.25 4.86
N LEU A 93 12.16 3.96 5.03
CA LEU A 93 12.65 2.90 4.15
C LEU A 93 12.25 3.18 2.70
N TRP A 94 10.99 3.52 2.46
CA TRP A 94 10.48 3.82 1.11
C TRP A 94 11.08 5.09 0.54
N GLY A 95 11.11 6.17 1.32
CA GLY A 95 11.72 7.44 0.90
C GLY A 95 13.19 7.26 0.54
N LYS A 96 13.94 6.48 1.35
CA LYS A 96 15.33 6.15 1.05
C LYS A 96 15.46 5.29 -0.21
N THR A 97 14.59 4.31 -0.40
CA THR A 97 14.60 3.45 -1.61
C THR A 97 14.44 4.29 -2.87
N ALA A 98 13.53 5.26 -2.88
CA ALA A 98 13.34 6.15 -4.02
C ALA A 98 14.53 7.10 -4.21
N SER A 99 15.00 7.75 -3.14
CA SER A 99 16.07 8.75 -3.22
C SER A 99 17.40 8.17 -3.67
N ASP A 100 17.74 6.95 -3.25
CA ASP A 100 18.98 6.27 -3.64
C ASP A 100 19.06 6.03 -5.16
N LEU A 101 17.93 5.97 -5.83
CA LEU A 101 17.81 5.72 -7.28
C LEU A 101 17.37 6.95 -8.07
N GLY A 102 17.23 8.11 -7.43
CA GLY A 102 16.69 9.32 -8.06
C GLY A 102 15.26 9.15 -8.58
N ALA A 103 14.53 8.16 -8.06
CA ALA A 103 13.15 7.90 -8.44
C ALA A 103 12.20 8.89 -7.76
N ARG A 104 11.13 9.28 -8.46
CA ARG A 104 10.05 10.04 -7.84
C ARG A 104 9.38 9.21 -6.76
N PHE A 105 9.15 9.80 -5.59
CA PHE A 105 8.43 9.20 -4.48
C PHE A 105 7.05 9.85 -4.33
N LEU A 106 6.01 9.04 -4.17
CA LEU A 106 4.65 9.49 -3.86
C LEU A 106 4.14 8.71 -2.65
N ALA A 107 3.97 9.41 -1.54
CA ALA A 107 3.44 8.89 -0.30
C ALA A 107 1.93 9.16 -0.21
N VAL A 108 1.13 8.10 -0.07
CA VAL A 108 -0.34 8.19 0.01
C VAL A 108 -0.83 7.53 1.28
N GLU A 109 -1.55 8.29 2.10
CA GLU A 109 -2.25 7.76 3.25
C GLU A 109 -3.75 7.62 2.96
N LEU A 110 -4.27 6.41 3.08
CA LEU A 110 -5.71 6.15 3.05
C LEU A 110 -6.25 6.06 4.47
N ILE A 111 -7.30 6.80 4.75
CA ILE A 111 -8.06 6.74 5.99
C ILE A 111 -9.53 6.39 5.69
N CYS A 112 -10.28 6.05 6.72
CA CYS A 112 -11.73 5.97 6.71
C CYS A 112 -12.22 6.73 7.94
N SER A 113 -12.67 7.97 7.76
CA SER A 113 -13.06 8.87 8.86
C SER A 113 -14.39 8.47 9.52
N ASP A 114 -15.18 7.65 8.86
CA ASP A 114 -16.39 7.04 9.43
C ASP A 114 -16.01 5.73 10.14
N GLU A 115 -15.94 5.77 11.46
CA GLU A 115 -15.58 4.62 12.30
C GLU A 115 -16.56 3.45 12.14
N ALA A 116 -17.85 3.72 12.03
CA ALA A 116 -18.87 2.69 11.88
C ALA A 116 -18.71 1.94 10.55
N GLU A 117 -18.45 2.68 9.48
CA GLU A 117 -18.15 2.12 8.17
C GLU A 117 -16.81 1.37 8.16
N HIS A 118 -15.77 1.90 8.78
CA HIS A 118 -14.48 1.23 8.89
C HIS A 118 -14.60 -0.10 9.63
N ARG A 119 -15.32 -0.11 10.77
CA ARG A 119 -15.61 -1.32 11.54
C ARG A 119 -16.42 -2.32 10.74
N ARG A 120 -17.46 -1.87 10.04
CA ARG A 120 -18.27 -2.71 9.15
C ARG A 120 -17.40 -3.39 8.08
N ARG A 121 -16.53 -2.63 7.41
CA ARG A 121 -15.58 -3.15 6.42
C ARG A 121 -14.63 -4.16 7.02
N ALA A 122 -14.06 -3.89 8.20
CA ALA A 122 -13.15 -4.80 8.87
C ALA A 122 -13.79 -6.14 9.21
N GLN A 123 -15.08 -6.13 9.61
CA GLN A 123 -15.83 -7.33 9.96
C GLN A 123 -16.32 -8.14 8.75
N GLN A 124 -16.58 -7.50 7.63
CA GLN A 124 -17.18 -8.14 6.45
C GLN A 124 -16.14 -8.55 5.38
N ARG A 125 -14.91 -8.04 5.46
CA ARG A 125 -13.91 -8.34 4.44
C ARG A 125 -13.49 -9.81 4.47
N VAL A 126 -13.23 -10.34 3.27
CA VAL A 126 -12.63 -11.65 3.06
C VAL A 126 -11.25 -11.44 2.45
N SER A 127 -10.27 -12.22 2.90
CA SER A 127 -8.93 -12.17 2.30
C SER A 127 -8.94 -12.81 0.90
N ASP A 128 -8.29 -12.14 -0.04
CA ASP A 128 -7.94 -12.69 -1.35
C ASP A 128 -6.56 -13.38 -1.35
N ILE A 129 -5.86 -13.31 -0.22
CA ILE A 129 -4.58 -14.00 0.00
C ILE A 129 -4.87 -15.27 0.78
N LYS A 130 -4.59 -16.42 0.18
CA LYS A 130 -4.81 -17.72 0.81
C LYS A 130 -3.96 -17.86 2.08
N GLY A 131 -4.59 -18.28 3.17
CA GLY A 131 -3.91 -18.49 4.44
C GLY A 131 -3.72 -17.21 5.30
N LEU A 132 -3.97 -16.02 4.76
CA LEU A 132 -3.84 -14.78 5.51
C LEU A 132 -4.97 -14.65 6.54
N GLU A 133 -4.59 -14.65 7.81
CA GLU A 133 -5.48 -14.31 8.91
C GLU A 133 -5.66 -12.79 8.99
N LEU A 134 -6.93 -12.36 8.90
CA LEU A 134 -7.28 -10.95 8.99
C LEU A 134 -7.41 -10.52 10.45
N PRO A 135 -6.87 -9.34 10.84
CA PRO A 135 -7.08 -8.83 12.18
C PRO A 135 -8.57 -8.52 12.40
N ASP A 136 -9.06 -8.83 13.59
CA ASP A 136 -10.39 -8.39 14.04
C ASP A 136 -10.41 -6.86 14.26
N TRP A 137 -11.61 -6.31 14.52
CA TRP A 137 -11.74 -4.86 14.72
C TRP A 137 -10.92 -4.35 15.91
N ARG A 138 -10.85 -5.11 17.01
CA ARG A 138 -10.06 -4.72 18.19
C ARG A 138 -8.57 -4.62 17.89
N ALA A 139 -8.07 -5.54 17.06
CA ALA A 139 -6.67 -5.51 16.62
C ALA A 139 -6.40 -4.35 15.66
N VAL A 140 -7.38 -3.97 14.83
CA VAL A 140 -7.29 -2.79 13.96
C VAL A 140 -7.26 -1.50 14.80
N GLU A 141 -8.18 -1.36 15.74
CA GLU A 141 -8.34 -0.18 16.60
C GLU A 141 -7.12 0.06 17.51
N ARG A 142 -6.54 -1.03 18.05
CA ARG A 142 -5.38 -0.97 18.95
C ARG A 142 -4.05 -0.95 18.23
N ARG A 143 -4.07 -0.97 16.89
CA ARG A 143 -2.82 -1.01 16.13
C ARG A 143 -2.04 0.28 16.32
N ASP A 144 -0.78 0.15 16.72
CA ASP A 144 0.14 1.27 16.77
C ASP A 144 0.32 1.82 15.34
N TYR A 145 -0.18 3.03 15.11
CA TYR A 145 -0.14 3.72 13.83
C TYR A 145 0.18 5.20 14.10
N ALA A 146 1.43 5.56 13.86
CA ALA A 146 1.86 6.94 14.02
C ALA A 146 1.18 7.85 12.98
N PRO A 147 0.80 9.09 13.33
CA PRO A 147 0.36 10.08 12.34
C PRO A 147 1.35 10.20 11.17
N TRP A 148 0.85 10.43 9.97
CA TRP A 148 1.70 10.58 8.77
C TRP A 148 1.49 11.91 8.05
N PRO A 149 1.78 13.04 8.71
CA PRO A 149 1.55 14.37 8.14
C PRO A 149 2.41 14.66 6.89
N GLU A 150 3.50 13.91 6.70
CA GLU A 150 4.39 14.07 5.56
C GLU A 150 3.93 13.31 4.30
N ALA A 151 2.79 12.61 4.35
CA ALA A 151 2.23 11.99 3.14
C ALA A 151 1.81 13.09 2.14
N ASP A 152 2.11 12.87 0.87
CA ASP A 152 1.77 13.80 -0.21
C ASP A 152 0.25 13.88 -0.43
N LEU A 153 -0.45 12.76 -0.19
CA LEU A 153 -1.91 12.67 -0.29
C LEU A 153 -2.51 12.04 0.96
N HIS A 154 -3.55 12.67 1.49
CA HIS A 154 -4.44 12.10 2.50
C HIS A 154 -5.83 11.91 1.89
N LEU A 155 -6.23 10.66 1.68
CA LEU A 155 -7.47 10.31 0.98
C LEU A 155 -8.42 9.58 1.91
N ASP A 156 -9.60 10.17 2.14
CA ASP A 156 -10.63 9.61 3.00
C ASP A 156 -11.61 8.76 2.20
N THR A 157 -11.54 7.45 2.38
CA THR A 157 -12.38 6.48 1.67
C THR A 157 -13.81 6.37 2.22
N ALA A 158 -14.12 7.08 3.31
CA ALA A 158 -15.50 7.29 3.73
C ALA A 158 -16.22 8.34 2.85
N ARG A 159 -15.45 9.21 2.17
CA ARG A 159 -15.95 10.32 1.36
C ARG A 159 -15.66 10.15 -0.13
N LEU A 160 -14.58 9.46 -0.48
CA LEU A 160 -14.16 9.22 -1.85
C LEU A 160 -14.50 7.79 -2.27
N THR A 161 -14.96 7.65 -3.49
CA THR A 161 -15.01 6.35 -4.15
C THR A 161 -13.59 5.84 -4.47
N ALA A 162 -13.44 4.55 -4.69
CA ALA A 162 -12.17 3.97 -5.11
C ALA A 162 -11.64 4.59 -6.41
N THR A 163 -12.54 4.92 -7.34
CA THR A 163 -12.19 5.55 -8.61
C THR A 163 -11.68 6.98 -8.43
N GLU A 164 -12.29 7.77 -7.55
CA GLU A 164 -11.83 9.14 -7.25
C GLU A 164 -10.46 9.11 -6.55
N ALA A 165 -10.29 8.23 -5.56
CA ALA A 165 -9.01 8.05 -4.88
C ALA A 165 -7.92 7.59 -5.87
N ALA A 166 -8.20 6.63 -6.74
CA ALA A 166 -7.27 6.14 -7.74
C ALA A 166 -6.87 7.24 -8.76
N ARG A 167 -7.81 8.06 -9.21
CA ARG A 167 -7.52 9.21 -10.09
C ARG A 167 -6.63 10.24 -9.42
N ALA A 168 -6.86 10.54 -8.14
CA ALA A 168 -5.99 11.44 -7.38
C ALA A 168 -4.55 10.90 -7.32
N ILE A 169 -4.37 9.61 -7.07
CA ILE A 169 -3.05 8.95 -7.04
C ILE A 169 -2.37 9.02 -8.40
N ILE A 170 -3.07 8.69 -9.48
CA ILE A 170 -2.53 8.72 -10.86
C ILE A 170 -2.11 10.14 -11.23
N SER A 171 -2.97 11.13 -10.97
CA SER A 171 -2.67 12.54 -11.24
C SER A 171 -1.44 13.03 -10.48
N ALA A 172 -1.35 12.72 -9.19
CA ALA A 172 -0.19 13.09 -8.36
C ALA A 172 1.07 12.31 -8.75
N GLY A 173 0.96 11.08 -9.23
CA GLY A 173 2.09 10.26 -9.71
C GLY A 173 2.77 10.77 -10.97
N GLY A 174 2.18 11.75 -11.65
CA GLY A 174 2.77 12.39 -12.85
C GLY A 174 2.88 11.45 -14.05
N VAL A 175 2.01 10.47 -14.14
CA VAL A 175 1.80 9.74 -15.40
C VAL A 175 1.05 10.68 -16.32
N SER A 176 1.81 11.58 -16.94
CA SER A 176 1.28 12.40 -18.03
C SER A 176 0.88 11.46 -19.15
N GLY A 177 -0.38 11.57 -19.56
CA GLY A 177 -0.90 10.91 -20.76
C GLY A 177 -0.17 11.33 -22.03
#